data_627ca93f685e1e2151492f1cb8125a43
#
_entry.id   627ca93f685e1e2151492f1cb8125a43
#
_cell.length_a   1.000
_cell.length_b   1.000
_cell.length_c   1.000
_cell.angle_alpha   90.00
_cell.angle_beta   90.00
_cell.angle_gamma   90.00
#
_symmetry.space_group_name_H-M   'P 1'
#
loop_
_entity.id
_entity.type
_entity.pdbx_description
1 polymer ?
#
loop_
_entity_poly.entity_id
_entity_poly.type
_entity_poly.pdbx_seq_one_letter_code
_entity_poly.pdbx_strand_id
1 'polypeptide(L)'
;KREDGRIRKYIITPYQMVAQDGKYYLICNYDKYDDISNYRVDRIRNIQILEENGKPFETLKWSGHQKMDLNKYTKEHVYMYSSENAFVKFRIVKAMISDVIDLFGKDVVFSEETDTHVVVSVHVNERAAEQFAKNYAPDVIVLQPKRLRNKLRDDLKKSWEAYED
;
A
#
# COMPACT_ATOMS: atom_id res chain seq x y z
N LYS A 1 -19.06 -2.24 6.02
CA LYS A 1 -20.14 -2.32 5.02
C LYS A 1 -19.51 -2.09 3.66
N ARG A 2 -19.74 -2.98 2.71
CA ARG A 2 -19.53 -2.67 1.29
C ARG A 2 -20.68 -1.79 0.80
N GLU A 3 -20.54 -1.25 -0.41
CA GLU A 3 -21.60 -0.49 -1.11
C GLU A 3 -22.91 -1.28 -1.22
N ASP A 4 -22.83 -2.64 -1.22
CA ASP A 4 -24.01 -3.53 -1.23
C ASP A 4 -24.68 -3.70 0.15
N GLY A 5 -24.21 -3.04 1.20
CA GLY A 5 -24.76 -3.08 2.56
C GLY A 5 -24.60 -4.41 3.32
N ARG A 6 -24.00 -5.44 2.73
CA ARG A 6 -23.89 -6.77 3.33
C ARG A 6 -22.84 -6.82 4.44
N ILE A 7 -23.18 -7.50 5.54
CA ILE A 7 -22.25 -7.85 6.62
C ILE A 7 -21.59 -9.18 6.23
N ARG A 8 -20.26 -9.22 6.28
CA ARG A 8 -19.49 -10.44 6.06
C ARG A 8 -18.83 -10.88 7.35
N LYS A 9 -18.84 -12.18 7.60
CA LYS A 9 -18.04 -12.81 8.65
C LYS A 9 -16.68 -13.17 8.09
N TYR A 10 -15.64 -12.95 8.89
CA TYR A 10 -14.25 -13.26 8.57
C TYR A 10 -13.65 -14.00 9.75
N ILE A 11 -13.05 -15.16 9.49
CA ILE A 11 -12.17 -15.82 10.46
C ILE A 11 -10.78 -15.29 10.19
N ILE A 12 -10.16 -14.71 11.19
CA ILE A 12 -8.85 -14.08 11.05
C ILE A 12 -7.91 -14.51 12.16
N THR A 13 -6.62 -14.58 11.85
CA THR A 13 -5.55 -14.70 12.84
C THR A 13 -4.91 -13.32 13.01
N PRO A 14 -5.08 -12.67 14.18
CA PRO A 14 -4.47 -11.37 14.44
C PRO A 14 -2.98 -11.52 14.75
N TYR A 15 -2.15 -10.61 14.23
CA TYR A 15 -0.72 -10.58 14.51
C TYR A 15 -0.28 -9.31 15.22
N GLN A 16 -0.67 -8.15 14.69
CA GLN A 16 -0.21 -6.87 15.21
C GLN A 16 -1.24 -5.77 14.94
N MET A 17 -1.19 -4.73 15.76
CA MET A 17 -1.96 -3.51 15.56
C MET A 17 -1.01 -2.35 15.30
N VAL A 18 -1.36 -1.48 14.34
CA VAL A 18 -0.55 -0.32 13.95
C VAL A 18 -1.42 0.91 13.79
N ALA A 19 -0.89 2.06 14.18
CA ALA A 19 -1.48 3.37 13.88
C ALA A 19 -0.85 3.92 12.59
N GLN A 20 -1.68 4.34 11.64
CA GLN A 20 -1.26 4.94 10.39
C GLN A 20 -2.28 6.01 9.97
N ASP A 21 -1.81 7.23 9.68
CA ASP A 21 -2.66 8.37 9.27
C ASP A 21 -3.88 8.61 10.17
N GLY A 22 -3.66 8.58 11.49
CA GLY A 22 -4.72 8.78 12.49
C GLY A 22 -5.75 7.65 12.58
N LYS A 23 -5.47 6.49 12.02
CA LYS A 23 -6.34 5.30 12.05
C LYS A 23 -5.58 4.11 12.59
N TYR A 24 -6.31 3.21 13.27
CA TYR A 24 -5.76 1.92 13.71
C TYR A 24 -6.10 0.82 12.71
N TYR A 25 -5.10 0.02 12.39
CA TYR A 25 -5.22 -1.15 11.54
C TYR A 25 -4.81 -2.41 12.29
N LEU A 26 -5.58 -3.47 12.09
CA LEU A 26 -5.25 -4.82 12.51
C LEU A 26 -4.58 -5.54 11.35
N ILE A 27 -3.31 -5.89 11.52
CA ILE A 27 -2.55 -6.74 10.62
C ILE A 27 -2.87 -8.16 10.99
N CYS A 28 -3.43 -8.93 10.07
CA CYS A 28 -3.91 -10.28 10.32
C CYS A 28 -3.82 -11.14 9.06
N ASN A 29 -4.02 -12.44 9.20
CA ASN A 29 -4.36 -13.31 8.08
C ASN A 29 -5.87 -13.50 8.04
N TYR A 30 -6.47 -13.43 6.86
CA TYR A 30 -7.82 -13.93 6.63
C TYR A 30 -7.72 -15.39 6.20
N ASP A 31 -8.31 -16.30 6.96
CA ASP A 31 -8.15 -17.74 6.85
C ASP A 31 -8.29 -18.31 5.42
N LYS A 32 -9.11 -17.65 4.60
CA LYS A 32 -9.32 -18.01 3.20
C LYS A 32 -8.07 -17.84 2.32
N TYR A 33 -7.08 -17.04 2.73
CA TYR A 33 -5.89 -16.71 1.94
C TYR A 33 -4.61 -17.03 2.72
N ASP A 34 -3.52 -17.24 2.01
CA ASP A 34 -2.21 -17.49 2.59
C ASP A 34 -1.33 -16.22 2.62
N ASP A 35 -1.96 -15.06 2.84
CA ASP A 35 -1.30 -13.78 2.85
C ASP A 35 -1.85 -12.86 3.94
N ILE A 36 -1.22 -11.69 4.10
CA ILE A 36 -1.59 -10.69 5.09
C ILE A 36 -2.76 -9.85 4.58
N SER A 37 -3.65 -9.51 5.52
CA SER A 37 -4.74 -8.58 5.33
C SER A 37 -4.68 -7.46 6.37
N ASN A 38 -5.07 -6.25 5.99
CA ASN A 38 -5.16 -5.10 6.88
C ASN A 38 -6.61 -4.68 7.02
N TYR A 39 -7.12 -4.73 8.24
CA TYR A 39 -8.48 -4.28 8.56
C TYR A 39 -8.45 -3.04 9.44
N ARG A 40 -9.19 -2.02 9.06
CA ARG A 40 -9.41 -0.85 9.93
C ARG A 40 -10.21 -1.26 11.15
N VAL A 41 -9.65 -0.96 12.33
CA VAL A 41 -10.24 -1.36 13.63
C VAL A 41 -11.62 -0.73 13.84
N ASP A 42 -11.80 0.52 13.45
CA ASP A 42 -13.08 1.24 13.54
C ASP A 42 -14.22 0.65 12.68
N ARG A 43 -13.87 -0.26 11.75
CA ARG A 43 -14.85 -0.95 10.88
C ARG A 43 -15.17 -2.37 11.33
N ILE A 44 -14.47 -2.87 12.35
CA ILE A 44 -14.69 -4.22 12.90
C ILE A 44 -15.94 -4.18 13.79
N ARG A 45 -16.78 -5.20 13.66
CA ARG A 45 -18.01 -5.38 14.43
C ARG A 45 -18.17 -6.83 14.88
N ASN A 46 -18.82 -7.05 16.01
CA ASN A 46 -19.21 -8.36 16.50
C ASN A 46 -18.03 -9.35 16.61
N ILE A 47 -16.97 -8.96 17.32
CA ILE A 47 -15.78 -9.77 17.52
C ILE A 47 -16.13 -10.95 18.43
N GLN A 48 -15.68 -12.15 18.04
CA GLN A 48 -15.74 -13.37 18.81
C GLN A 48 -14.38 -14.04 18.81
N ILE A 49 -13.92 -14.50 19.95
CA ILE A 49 -12.69 -15.28 20.06
C ILE A 49 -13.05 -16.75 19.82
N LEU A 50 -12.32 -17.41 18.94
CA LEU A 50 -12.44 -18.84 18.64
C LEU A 50 -11.40 -19.61 19.45
N GLU A 51 -11.69 -20.86 19.77
CA GLU A 51 -10.78 -21.77 20.50
C GLU A 51 -9.69 -22.35 19.56
N GLU A 52 -9.85 -22.19 18.26
CA GLU A 52 -8.94 -22.69 17.24
C GLU A 52 -7.63 -21.89 17.24
N ASN A 53 -6.52 -22.59 17.04
CA ASN A 53 -5.21 -21.94 16.90
C ASN A 53 -5.13 -21.21 15.54
N GLY A 54 -4.67 -19.97 15.60
CA GLY A 54 -4.42 -19.17 14.39
C GLY A 54 -3.21 -19.67 13.59
N LYS A 55 -3.10 -19.29 12.33
CA LYS A 55 -1.94 -19.58 11.48
C LYS A 55 -0.70 -18.84 12.01
N PRO A 56 0.45 -19.50 12.23
CA PRO A 56 1.69 -18.81 12.56
C PRO A 56 2.08 -17.84 11.44
N PHE A 57 2.55 -16.65 11.80
CA PHE A 57 2.93 -15.60 10.84
C PHE A 57 3.97 -16.09 9.83
N GLU A 58 4.94 -16.88 10.29
CA GLU A 58 6.05 -17.42 9.50
C GLU A 58 5.59 -18.37 8.38
N THR A 59 4.36 -18.87 8.44
CA THR A 59 3.78 -19.74 7.40
C THR A 59 3.16 -18.97 6.23
N LEU A 60 3.00 -17.65 6.38
CA LEU A 60 2.40 -16.84 5.34
C LEU A 60 3.38 -16.55 4.20
N LYS A 61 2.84 -16.43 3.00
CA LYS A 61 3.62 -16.15 1.79
C LYS A 61 4.49 -14.89 1.92
N TRP A 62 3.97 -13.83 2.52
CA TRP A 62 4.69 -12.56 2.70
C TRP A 62 5.85 -12.64 3.70
N SER A 63 5.76 -13.51 4.70
CA SER A 63 6.73 -13.56 5.80
C SER A 63 8.14 -13.93 5.36
N GLY A 64 8.29 -14.64 4.24
CA GLY A 64 9.55 -15.25 3.83
C GLY A 64 10.10 -16.22 4.89
N HIS A 65 9.21 -16.85 5.68
CA HIS A 65 9.53 -17.72 6.83
C HIS A 65 10.24 -17.00 7.99
N GLN A 66 10.09 -15.68 8.09
CA GLN A 66 10.68 -14.86 9.15
C GLN A 66 9.61 -14.33 10.10
N LYS A 67 10.04 -13.88 11.28
CA LYS A 67 9.16 -13.14 12.21
C LYS A 67 8.77 -11.81 11.60
N MET A 68 7.60 -11.30 12.04
CA MET A 68 7.10 -10.02 11.57
C MET A 68 8.04 -8.87 11.97
N ASP A 69 8.55 -8.15 10.98
CA ASP A 69 9.20 -6.86 11.13
C ASP A 69 8.19 -5.76 10.80
N LEU A 70 7.65 -5.13 11.85
CA LEU A 70 6.63 -4.09 11.70
C LEU A 70 7.16 -2.85 10.97
N ASN A 71 8.42 -2.48 11.21
CA ASN A 71 9.02 -1.31 10.55
C ASN A 71 9.15 -1.53 9.04
N LYS A 72 9.59 -2.71 8.64
CA LYS A 72 9.64 -3.09 7.22
C LYS A 72 8.24 -3.13 6.63
N TYR A 73 7.30 -3.77 7.32
CA TYR A 73 5.93 -3.90 6.85
C TYR A 73 5.25 -2.54 6.61
N THR A 74 5.34 -1.60 7.56
CA THR A 74 4.70 -0.29 7.44
C THR A 74 5.31 0.56 6.33
N LYS A 75 6.63 0.50 6.12
CA LYS A 75 7.31 1.18 5.02
C LYS A 75 6.88 0.67 3.64
N GLU A 76 6.68 -0.65 3.51
CA GLU A 76 6.24 -1.26 2.26
C GLU A 76 4.74 -1.06 2.01
N HIS A 77 3.93 -0.89 3.06
CA HIS A 77 2.47 -0.77 3.01
C HIS A 77 1.98 0.60 3.49
N VAL A 78 2.54 1.65 2.93
CA VAL A 78 2.33 3.06 3.34
C VAL A 78 0.86 3.44 3.55
N TYR A 79 -0.04 2.95 2.70
CA TYR A 79 -1.50 3.16 2.84
C TYR A 79 -2.22 1.93 3.37
N MET A 80 -1.51 0.97 3.98
CA MET A 80 -2.05 -0.29 4.51
C MET A 80 -2.86 -1.10 3.49
N TYR A 81 -2.50 -1.02 2.22
CA TYR A 81 -3.08 -1.86 1.18
C TYR A 81 -2.48 -3.27 1.21
N SER A 82 -3.35 -4.27 1.05
CA SER A 82 -2.97 -5.67 0.88
C SER A 82 -2.91 -5.98 -0.62
N SER A 83 -1.78 -5.73 -1.24
CA SER A 83 -1.48 -6.09 -2.63
C SER A 83 0.00 -6.42 -2.77
N GLU A 84 0.41 -6.93 -3.91
CA GLU A 84 1.81 -7.29 -4.15
C GLU A 84 2.73 -6.07 -4.14
N ASN A 85 3.96 -6.27 -3.65
CA ASN A 85 5.02 -5.27 -3.74
C ASN A 85 5.66 -5.32 -5.13
N ALA A 86 6.13 -4.18 -5.59
CA ALA A 86 6.80 -4.03 -6.87
C ALA A 86 7.95 -3.02 -6.78
N PHE A 87 8.93 -3.17 -7.63
CA PHE A 87 9.88 -2.10 -7.90
C PHE A 87 9.23 -1.05 -8.77
N VAL A 88 9.10 0.15 -8.22
CA VAL A 88 8.47 1.28 -8.92
C VAL A 88 9.50 2.38 -9.13
N LYS A 89 9.52 2.94 -10.34
CA LYS A 89 10.29 4.15 -10.65
C LYS A 89 9.33 5.30 -10.90
N PHE A 90 9.57 6.42 -10.22
CA PHE A 90 8.90 7.68 -10.43
C PHE A 90 9.88 8.72 -10.94
N ARG A 91 9.45 9.59 -11.85
CA ARG A 91 10.06 10.89 -12.01
C ARG A 91 9.26 11.88 -11.18
N ILE A 92 9.93 12.63 -10.32
CA ILE A 92 9.31 13.63 -9.44
C ILE A 92 9.96 14.99 -9.64
N VAL A 93 9.26 16.07 -9.32
CA VAL A 93 9.87 17.39 -9.16
C VAL A 93 10.74 17.40 -7.89
N LYS A 94 11.87 18.08 -7.90
CA LYS A 94 12.82 18.08 -6.76
C LYS A 94 12.22 18.57 -5.45
N ALA A 95 11.22 19.43 -5.50
CA ALA A 95 10.50 19.91 -4.31
C ALA A 95 9.85 18.77 -3.50
N MET A 96 9.57 17.61 -4.13
CA MET A 96 8.94 16.46 -3.49
C MET A 96 9.91 15.45 -2.87
N ILE A 97 11.21 15.73 -2.85
CA ILE A 97 12.20 14.78 -2.29
C ILE A 97 11.90 14.46 -0.82
N SER A 98 11.56 15.49 -0.01
CA SER A 98 11.22 15.31 1.40
C SER A 98 9.94 14.45 1.56
N ASP A 99 8.90 14.73 0.80
CA ASP A 99 7.64 13.97 0.83
C ASP A 99 7.86 12.49 0.49
N VAL A 100 8.74 12.22 -0.47
CA VAL A 100 9.10 10.85 -0.86
C VAL A 100 9.86 10.14 0.25
N ILE A 101 10.83 10.81 0.90
CA ILE A 101 11.59 10.24 2.01
C ILE A 101 10.69 10.01 3.23
N ASP A 102 9.80 10.95 3.54
CA ASP A 102 8.87 10.84 4.65
C ASP A 102 7.89 9.68 4.44
N LEU A 103 7.42 9.50 3.21
CA LEU A 103 6.44 8.47 2.88
C LEU A 103 7.06 7.07 2.72
N PHE A 104 8.13 6.95 1.95
CA PHE A 104 8.72 5.64 1.57
C PHE A 104 9.98 5.29 2.38
N GLY A 105 10.47 6.21 3.23
CA GLY A 105 11.66 6.00 4.04
C GLY A 105 12.95 6.33 3.30
N LYS A 106 14.09 6.11 4.00
CA LYS A 106 15.42 6.49 3.52
C LYS A 106 16.04 5.46 2.54
N ASP A 107 15.38 4.33 2.34
CA ASP A 107 15.89 3.25 1.47
C ASP A 107 15.53 3.48 -0.02
N VAL A 108 15.00 4.65 -0.34
CA VAL A 108 14.75 5.08 -1.72
C VAL A 108 16.06 5.40 -2.45
N VAL A 109 16.13 5.05 -3.73
CA VAL A 109 17.31 5.32 -4.57
C VAL A 109 16.99 6.44 -5.54
N PHE A 110 17.78 7.51 -5.49
CA PHE A 110 17.69 8.64 -6.41
C PHE A 110 18.66 8.47 -7.57
N SER A 111 18.23 8.81 -8.79
CA SER A 111 19.01 8.73 -10.02
C SER A 111 18.51 9.71 -11.06
N GLU A 112 19.22 9.86 -12.18
CA GLU A 112 18.80 10.65 -13.35
C GLU A 112 18.35 12.08 -12.96
N GLU A 113 19.18 12.77 -12.17
CA GLU A 113 18.89 14.10 -11.69
C GLU A 113 19.08 15.16 -12.80
N THR A 114 18.12 16.08 -12.90
CA THR A 114 18.14 17.28 -13.73
C THR A 114 18.00 18.52 -12.85
N ASP A 115 17.93 19.71 -13.42
CA ASP A 115 17.71 20.95 -12.66
C ASP A 115 16.37 20.95 -11.90
N THR A 116 15.33 20.36 -12.46
CA THR A 116 13.96 20.42 -11.95
C THR A 116 13.42 19.08 -11.44
N HIS A 117 13.92 17.96 -11.91
CA HIS A 117 13.40 16.63 -11.64
C HIS A 117 14.47 15.64 -11.20
N VAL A 118 14.04 14.57 -10.57
CA VAL A 118 14.86 13.40 -10.22
C VAL A 118 14.04 12.13 -10.35
N VAL A 119 14.70 11.02 -10.66
CA VAL A 119 14.08 9.69 -10.69
C VAL A 119 14.28 9.01 -9.35
N VAL A 120 13.20 8.49 -8.78
CA VAL A 120 13.17 7.71 -7.54
C VAL A 120 12.85 6.26 -7.87
N SER A 121 13.61 5.34 -7.28
CA SER A 121 13.33 3.90 -7.34
C SER A 121 13.06 3.38 -5.92
N VAL A 122 11.96 2.65 -5.76
CA VAL A 122 11.52 2.12 -4.46
C VAL A 122 10.85 0.76 -4.63
N HIS A 123 11.02 -0.13 -3.63
CA HIS A 123 10.26 -1.36 -3.53
C HIS A 123 9.08 -1.15 -2.59
N VAL A 124 7.87 -1.12 -3.12
CA VAL A 124 6.66 -0.71 -2.40
C VAL A 124 5.43 -1.43 -2.91
N ASN A 125 4.39 -1.49 -2.07
CA ASN A 125 3.07 -1.93 -2.49
C ASN A 125 2.59 -1.15 -3.73
N GLU A 126 2.28 -1.86 -4.82
CA GLU A 126 1.96 -1.22 -6.11
C GLU A 126 0.74 -0.30 -6.04
N ARG A 127 -0.26 -0.67 -5.22
CA ARG A 127 -1.45 0.16 -5.03
C ARG A 127 -1.14 1.44 -4.25
N ALA A 128 -0.18 1.39 -3.31
CA ALA A 128 0.31 2.57 -2.62
C ALA A 128 1.03 3.52 -3.58
N ALA A 129 1.87 2.97 -4.47
CA ALA A 129 2.54 3.74 -5.51
C ALA A 129 1.54 4.38 -6.49
N GLU A 130 0.49 3.64 -6.88
CA GLU A 130 -0.60 4.17 -7.71
C GLU A 130 -1.29 5.35 -7.04
N GLN A 131 -1.66 5.21 -5.77
CA GLN A 131 -2.35 6.25 -5.03
C GLN A 131 -1.46 7.49 -4.84
N PHE A 132 -0.19 7.29 -4.52
CA PHE A 132 0.78 8.38 -4.42
C PHE A 132 0.88 9.16 -5.73
N ALA A 133 1.06 8.48 -6.85
CA ALA A 133 1.17 9.14 -8.15
C ALA A 133 -0.12 9.89 -8.56
N LYS A 134 -1.31 9.37 -8.19
CA LYS A 134 -2.59 10.07 -8.43
C LYS A 134 -2.75 11.32 -7.57
N ASN A 135 -2.32 11.24 -6.30
CA ASN A 135 -2.45 12.37 -5.37
C ASN A 135 -1.56 13.56 -5.74
N TYR A 136 -0.43 13.28 -6.38
CA TYR A 136 0.59 14.29 -6.71
C TYR A 136 0.79 14.47 -8.22
N ALA A 137 -0.17 14.06 -9.04
CA ALA A 137 -0.15 14.41 -10.47
C ALA A 137 -0.35 15.93 -10.65
N PRO A 138 0.41 16.59 -11.57
CA PRO A 138 1.35 16.02 -12.54
C PRO A 138 2.80 15.93 -12.03
N ASP A 139 3.09 16.27 -10.78
CA ASP A 139 4.46 16.38 -10.24
C ASP A 139 5.14 15.03 -10.06
N VAL A 140 4.35 13.96 -9.98
CA VAL A 140 4.81 12.57 -9.87
C VAL A 140 4.37 11.77 -11.09
N ILE A 141 5.34 11.26 -11.85
CA ILE A 141 5.08 10.44 -13.06
C ILE A 141 5.69 9.06 -12.86
N VAL A 142 4.87 8.01 -12.91
CA VAL A 142 5.35 6.63 -12.90
C VAL A 142 6.04 6.31 -14.23
N LEU A 143 7.28 5.84 -14.15
CA LEU A 143 8.06 5.37 -15.29
C LEU A 143 7.99 3.85 -15.44
N GLN A 144 8.07 3.13 -14.32
CA GLN A 144 8.02 1.67 -14.24
C GLN A 144 7.20 1.22 -13.01
N PRO A 145 6.55 0.05 -13.08
CA PRO A 145 6.40 -0.83 -14.25
C PRO A 145 5.45 -0.24 -15.31
N LYS A 146 5.63 -0.65 -16.57
CA LYS A 146 4.83 -0.14 -17.70
C LYS A 146 3.32 -0.35 -17.51
N ARG A 147 2.92 -1.48 -16.88
CA ARG A 147 1.50 -1.75 -16.59
C ARG A 147 0.88 -0.68 -15.69
N LEU A 148 1.58 -0.28 -14.63
CA LEU A 148 1.12 0.75 -13.70
C LEU A 148 1.08 2.13 -14.38
N ARG A 149 2.13 2.47 -15.15
CA ARG A 149 2.18 3.70 -15.94
C ARG A 149 1.00 3.82 -16.91
N ASN A 150 0.71 2.75 -17.65
CA ASN A 150 -0.40 2.75 -18.61
C ASN A 150 -1.75 2.88 -17.90
N LYS A 151 -1.95 2.14 -16.81
CA LYS A 151 -3.16 2.25 -15.98
C LYS A 151 -3.38 3.68 -15.50
N LEU A 152 -2.35 4.33 -14.95
CA LEU A 152 -2.43 5.71 -14.48
C LEU A 152 -2.74 6.69 -15.60
N ARG A 153 -2.09 6.55 -16.76
CA ARG A 153 -2.40 7.37 -17.93
C ARG A 153 -3.88 7.27 -18.31
N ASP A 154 -4.40 6.04 -18.36
CA ASP A 154 -5.78 5.80 -18.77
C ASP A 154 -6.79 6.30 -17.72
N ASP A 155 -6.47 6.17 -16.42
CA ASP A 155 -7.28 6.69 -15.32
C ASP A 155 -7.28 8.24 -15.30
N LEU A 156 -6.13 8.87 -15.48
CA LEU A 156 -6.01 10.34 -15.54
C LEU A 156 -6.70 10.92 -16.76
N LYS A 157 -6.64 10.22 -17.90
CA LYS A 157 -7.39 10.62 -19.10
C LYS A 157 -8.90 10.62 -18.85
N LYS A 158 -9.44 9.56 -18.23
CA LYS A 158 -10.86 9.51 -17.85
C LYS A 158 -11.22 10.62 -16.86
N SER A 159 -10.34 10.94 -15.93
CA SER A 159 -10.57 12.04 -15.00
C SER A 159 -10.62 13.37 -15.71
N TRP A 160 -9.69 13.61 -16.64
CA TRP A 160 -9.68 14.83 -17.45
C TRP A 160 -10.96 14.96 -18.30
N GLU A 161 -11.35 13.89 -19.01
CA GLU A 161 -12.61 13.85 -19.79
C GLU A 161 -13.84 14.17 -18.94
N ALA A 162 -13.89 13.72 -17.68
CA ALA A 162 -15.00 13.98 -16.77
C ALA A 162 -15.09 15.45 -16.27
N TYR A 163 -14.06 16.26 -16.47
CA TYR A 163 -14.08 17.69 -16.16
C TYR A 163 -14.39 18.56 -17.38
N GLU A 164 -14.51 17.98 -18.58
CA GLU A 164 -14.90 18.71 -19.81
C GLU A 164 -16.42 18.74 -20.03
N ASP A 165 -17.19 17.95 -19.27
CA ASP A 165 -18.67 17.92 -19.29
C ASP A 165 -19.26 18.95 -18.30
#